data_938cd3049f6fecfc4644a985b3c22e9e
#
_entry.id   938cd3049f6fecfc4644a985b3c22e9e
#
_cell.length_a   1.000
_cell.length_b   1.000
_cell.length_c   1.000
_cell.angle_alpha   90.00
_cell.angle_beta   90.00
_cell.angle_gamma   90.00
#
_symmetry.space_group_name_H-M   'P 1'
#
loop_
_entity.id
_entity.type
_entity.pdbx_description
1 polymer ?
#
loop_
_entity_poly.entity_id
_entity_poly.type
_entity_poly.pdbx_seq_one_letter_code
_entity_poly.pdbx_strand_id
1 'polypeptide(L)'
;KIKKYLKSMNKTSKETKIFVMGFAFKGEPETSDIRESPTLALIENLIEDYKIYGHDPVVPKEEIEKNNVIPIAIEDGFKNSDCIIIMNNHKTYRNLDIQKLIQDSPKPCLFVDCWRLYDKKIFDNFSDVTYTGIGIQ
;
A
#
# COMPACT_ATOMS: atom_id res chain seq x y z
N LYS A 1 11.09 -7.52 -4.93
CA LYS A 1 11.23 -7.58 -3.48
C LYS A 1 9.90 -7.85 -2.79
N ILE A 2 8.85 -7.13 -3.17
CA ILE A 2 7.51 -7.36 -2.62
C ILE A 2 7.04 -8.78 -2.96
N LYS A 3 7.25 -9.22 -4.20
CA LYS A 3 6.87 -10.57 -4.63
C LYS A 3 7.58 -11.64 -3.81
N LYS A 4 8.82 -11.40 -3.43
CA LYS A 4 9.59 -12.34 -2.61
C LYS A 4 8.96 -12.50 -1.22
N TYR A 5 8.57 -11.38 -0.59
CA TYR A 5 7.89 -11.42 0.70
C TYR A 5 6.56 -12.14 0.61
N LEU A 6 5.76 -11.82 -0.42
CA LEU A 6 4.45 -12.45 -0.61
C LEU A 6 4.59 -13.95 -0.83
N LYS A 7 5.60 -14.37 -1.60
CA LYS A 7 5.88 -15.79 -1.81
C LYS A 7 6.23 -16.48 -0.50
N SER A 8 7.03 -15.85 0.36
CA SER A 8 7.39 -16.43 1.66
C SER A 8 6.19 -16.58 2.60
N MET A 9 5.13 -15.82 2.34
CA MET A 9 3.88 -15.87 3.11
C MET A 9 2.80 -16.74 2.44
N ASN A 10 3.16 -17.45 1.38
CA ASN A 10 2.23 -18.26 0.56
C ASN A 10 1.10 -17.42 -0.07
N LYS A 11 1.40 -16.18 -0.43
CA LYS A 11 0.47 -15.24 -1.01
C LYS A 11 0.87 -14.94 -2.46
N THR A 12 0.74 -15.94 -3.34
CA THR A 12 1.19 -15.83 -4.75
C THR A 12 0.07 -15.94 -5.78
N SER A 13 -1.16 -16.17 -5.36
CA SER A 13 -2.28 -16.32 -6.29
C SER A 13 -2.87 -14.97 -6.69
N LYS A 14 -3.69 -14.98 -7.75
CA LYS A 14 -4.44 -13.78 -8.17
C LYS A 14 -5.49 -13.37 -7.14
N GLU A 15 -5.77 -14.21 -6.16
CA GLU A 15 -6.66 -13.88 -5.06
C GLU A 15 -5.98 -13.02 -4.02
N THR A 16 -4.65 -12.94 -4.02
CA THR A 16 -3.90 -12.05 -3.14
C THR A 16 -4.20 -10.61 -3.53
N LYS A 17 -4.58 -9.82 -2.53
CA LYS A 17 -5.01 -8.43 -2.73
C LYS A 17 -3.98 -7.48 -2.14
N ILE A 18 -3.64 -6.47 -2.93
CA ILE A 18 -2.66 -5.44 -2.55
C ILE A 18 -3.37 -4.10 -2.52
N PHE A 19 -3.18 -3.34 -1.44
CA PHE A 19 -3.70 -1.99 -1.31
C PHE A 19 -2.55 -0.99 -1.40
N VAL A 20 -2.60 -0.10 -2.39
CA VAL A 20 -1.57 0.90 -2.63
C VAL A 20 -2.11 2.28 -2.25
N MET A 21 -1.45 2.95 -1.32
CA MET A 21 -1.77 4.32 -0.92
C MET A 21 -0.74 5.29 -1.46
N GLY A 22 -1.19 6.26 -2.25
CA GLY A 22 -0.32 7.29 -2.81
C GLY A 22 0.00 7.06 -4.27
N PHE A 23 -0.72 7.74 -5.17
CA PHE A 23 -0.52 7.67 -6.61
C PHE A 23 0.18 8.90 -7.16
N ALA A 24 0.02 10.06 -6.50
CA ALA A 24 0.73 11.26 -6.91
C ALA A 24 2.24 11.10 -6.73
N PHE A 25 2.99 11.87 -7.50
CA PHE A 25 4.45 11.85 -7.46
C PHE A 25 4.97 12.01 -6.03
N LYS A 26 4.34 12.89 -5.24
CA LYS A 26 4.64 13.06 -3.83
C LYS A 26 3.41 13.63 -3.10
N GLY A 27 3.37 13.45 -1.79
CA GLY A 27 2.27 13.92 -0.97
C GLY A 27 2.53 15.26 -0.30
N GLU A 28 3.80 15.69 -0.26
CA GLU A 28 4.20 16.95 0.39
C GLU A 28 5.36 17.60 -0.39
N PRO A 29 5.16 18.78 -1.02
CA PRO A 29 3.89 19.47 -1.15
C PRO A 29 2.87 18.67 -1.98
N GLU A 30 1.60 18.90 -1.67
CA GLU A 30 0.50 18.16 -2.26
C GLU A 30 0.40 18.38 -3.77
N THR A 31 0.15 17.32 -4.53
CA THR A 31 -0.02 17.38 -5.98
C THR A 31 -0.93 16.24 -6.44
N SER A 32 -1.61 16.44 -7.57
CA SER A 32 -2.38 15.40 -8.25
C SER A 32 -1.62 14.80 -9.44
N ASP A 33 -0.37 15.20 -9.64
CA ASP A 33 0.43 14.76 -10.78
C ASP A 33 0.91 13.32 -10.56
N ILE A 34 0.49 12.41 -11.45
CA ILE A 34 0.88 11.01 -11.41
C ILE A 34 1.89 10.63 -12.48
N ARG A 35 2.28 11.58 -13.33
CA ARG A 35 3.24 11.31 -14.40
C ARG A 35 4.57 10.89 -13.82
N GLU A 36 5.12 9.80 -14.36
CA GLU A 36 6.40 9.24 -13.90
C GLU A 36 6.43 8.91 -12.40
N SER A 37 5.25 8.75 -11.80
CA SER A 37 5.17 8.36 -10.40
C SER A 37 5.76 6.95 -10.21
N PRO A 38 6.57 6.73 -9.16
CA PRO A 38 7.06 5.39 -8.84
C PRO A 38 5.92 4.39 -8.61
N THR A 39 4.76 4.87 -8.19
CA THR A 39 3.58 4.03 -7.97
C THR A 39 3.13 3.36 -9.26
N LEU A 40 3.14 4.07 -10.38
CA LEU A 40 2.72 3.50 -11.66
C LEU A 40 3.65 2.36 -12.09
N ALA A 41 4.96 2.54 -11.92
CA ALA A 41 5.94 1.50 -12.22
C ALA A 41 5.73 0.27 -11.33
N LEU A 42 5.45 0.49 -10.05
CA LEU A 42 5.15 -0.59 -9.12
C LEU A 42 3.93 -1.38 -9.55
N ILE A 43 2.86 -0.68 -9.93
CA ILE A 43 1.62 -1.32 -10.36
C ILE A 43 1.84 -2.16 -11.62
N GLU A 44 2.58 -1.66 -12.60
CA GLU A 44 2.89 -2.42 -13.81
C GLU A 44 3.55 -3.76 -13.48
N ASN A 45 4.39 -3.81 -12.45
CA ASN A 45 5.05 -5.04 -12.03
C ASN A 45 4.13 -6.01 -11.30
N LEU A 46 3.02 -5.54 -10.73
CA LEU A 46 2.18 -6.35 -9.85
C LEU A 46 0.84 -6.72 -10.46
N ILE A 47 0.34 -5.93 -11.42
CA ILE A 47 -1.06 -6.00 -11.86
C ILE A 47 -1.42 -7.33 -12.54
N GLU A 48 -0.46 -8.01 -13.16
CA GLU A 48 -0.72 -9.28 -13.82
C GLU A 48 -0.90 -10.43 -12.82
N ASP A 49 -0.28 -10.32 -11.66
CA ASP A 49 -0.23 -11.39 -10.67
C ASP A 49 -1.19 -11.21 -9.51
N TYR A 50 -1.63 -9.98 -9.23
CA TYR A 50 -2.40 -9.65 -8.03
C TYR A 50 -3.56 -8.72 -8.34
N LYS A 51 -4.57 -8.73 -7.46
CA LYS A 51 -5.64 -7.76 -7.49
C LYS A 51 -5.19 -6.53 -6.70
N ILE A 52 -5.30 -5.34 -7.29
CA ILE A 52 -4.80 -4.12 -6.68
C ILE A 52 -5.93 -3.15 -6.38
N TYR A 53 -6.02 -2.72 -5.13
CA TYR A 53 -6.84 -1.59 -4.68
C TYR A 53 -5.95 -0.37 -4.52
N GLY A 54 -6.53 0.81 -4.67
CA GLY A 54 -5.77 2.05 -4.57
C GLY A 54 -6.50 3.18 -3.89
N HIS A 55 -5.72 4.09 -3.32
CA HIS A 55 -6.23 5.32 -2.70
C HIS A 55 -5.22 6.43 -2.87
N ASP A 56 -5.73 7.65 -3.10
CA ASP A 56 -4.94 8.86 -3.02
C ASP A 56 -5.86 9.99 -2.57
N PRO A 57 -5.42 10.85 -1.62
CA PRO A 57 -6.27 11.92 -1.12
C PRO A 57 -6.52 13.06 -2.12
N VAL A 58 -5.72 13.15 -3.17
CA VAL A 58 -5.76 14.27 -4.13
C VAL A 58 -6.07 13.80 -5.55
N VAL A 59 -5.51 12.66 -5.98
CA VAL A 59 -5.68 12.14 -7.33
C VAL A 59 -7.11 11.63 -7.51
N PRO A 60 -7.82 12.07 -8.58
CA PRO A 60 -9.19 11.59 -8.84
C PRO A 60 -9.27 10.09 -9.03
N LYS A 61 -10.39 9.51 -8.60
CA LYS A 61 -10.62 8.06 -8.73
C LYS A 61 -10.49 7.58 -10.16
N GLU A 62 -10.94 8.39 -11.13
CA GLU A 62 -10.88 8.05 -12.55
C GLU A 62 -9.44 7.83 -13.02
N GLU A 63 -8.51 8.61 -12.49
CA GLU A 63 -7.10 8.46 -12.82
C GLU A 63 -6.52 7.17 -12.25
N ILE A 64 -6.96 6.78 -11.06
CA ILE A 64 -6.56 5.51 -10.44
C ILE A 64 -7.10 4.35 -11.28
N GLU A 65 -8.37 4.40 -11.68
CA GLU A 65 -9.03 3.36 -12.47
C GLU A 65 -8.35 3.12 -13.82
N LYS A 66 -7.77 4.14 -14.43
CA LYS A 66 -7.07 4.01 -15.71
C LYS A 66 -5.90 3.04 -15.66
N ASN A 67 -5.42 2.72 -14.46
CA ASN A 67 -4.30 1.80 -14.27
C ASN A 67 -4.75 0.39 -13.88
N ASN A 68 -6.03 0.07 -14.10
CA ASN A 68 -6.63 -1.21 -13.72
C ASN A 68 -6.59 -1.46 -12.22
N VAL A 69 -6.61 -0.38 -11.44
CA VAL A 69 -6.64 -0.41 -9.98
C VAL A 69 -8.04 -0.03 -9.53
N ILE A 70 -8.53 -0.69 -8.50
CA ILE A 70 -9.87 -0.43 -7.94
C ILE A 70 -9.76 0.62 -6.84
N PRO A 71 -10.32 1.84 -7.03
CA PRO A 71 -10.30 2.84 -5.96
C PRO A 71 -11.12 2.35 -4.77
N ILE A 72 -10.61 2.60 -3.55
CA ILE A 72 -11.26 2.11 -2.33
C ILE A 72 -10.94 3.08 -1.18
N ALA A 73 -11.83 3.14 -0.19
CA ALA A 73 -11.58 3.90 1.03
C ALA A 73 -10.49 3.22 1.86
N ILE A 74 -9.78 4.00 2.65
CA ILE A 74 -8.62 3.50 3.42
C ILE A 74 -9.02 2.33 4.31
N GLU A 75 -10.10 2.46 5.08
CA GLU A 75 -10.53 1.41 6.00
C GLU A 75 -10.85 0.10 5.28
N ASP A 76 -11.54 0.22 4.15
CA ASP A 76 -11.90 -0.96 3.35
C ASP A 76 -10.68 -1.58 2.67
N GLY A 77 -9.72 -0.75 2.29
CA GLY A 77 -8.46 -1.23 1.73
C GLY A 77 -7.71 -2.13 2.72
N PHE A 78 -7.60 -1.70 3.97
CA PHE A 78 -6.95 -2.50 5.00
C PHE A 78 -7.71 -3.80 5.29
N LYS A 79 -9.04 -3.73 5.37
CA LYS A 79 -9.87 -4.91 5.65
C LYS A 79 -9.80 -5.98 4.58
N ASN A 80 -9.52 -5.60 3.35
CA ASN A 80 -9.61 -6.50 2.21
C ASN A 80 -8.27 -6.88 1.61
N SER A 81 -7.15 -6.43 2.18
CA SER A 81 -5.87 -6.62 1.52
C SER A 81 -4.86 -7.37 2.36
N ASP A 82 -4.07 -8.19 1.69
CA ASP A 82 -3.00 -9.01 2.29
C ASP A 82 -1.69 -8.23 2.37
N CYS A 83 -1.55 -7.20 1.55
CA CYS A 83 -0.36 -6.37 1.48
C CYS A 83 -0.78 -4.91 1.40
N ILE A 84 -0.18 -4.07 2.23
CA ILE A 84 -0.43 -2.64 2.27
C ILE A 84 0.86 -1.94 1.88
N ILE A 85 0.79 -1.02 0.92
CA ILE A 85 1.96 -0.29 0.44
C ILE A 85 1.69 1.21 0.50
N ILE A 86 2.57 1.96 1.16
CA ILE A 86 2.50 3.42 1.20
C ILE A 86 3.58 3.97 0.28
N MET A 87 3.15 4.71 -0.75
CA MET A 87 4.03 5.20 -1.81
C MET A 87 4.28 6.70 -1.79
N ASN A 88 3.54 7.49 -1.00
CA ASN A 88 3.87 8.90 -0.82
C ASN A 88 3.67 9.34 0.64
N ASN A 89 4.04 10.59 0.93
CA ASN A 89 4.10 11.08 2.30
C ASN A 89 3.00 12.08 2.64
N HIS A 90 1.83 11.95 2.00
CA HIS A 90 0.72 12.85 2.29
C HIS A 90 0.33 12.83 3.77
N LYS A 91 -0.03 13.99 4.31
CA LYS A 91 -0.37 14.13 5.73
C LYS A 91 -1.53 13.23 6.17
N THR A 92 -2.44 12.92 5.25
CA THR A 92 -3.55 11.98 5.51
C THR A 92 -3.02 10.64 6.01
N TYR A 93 -1.93 10.14 5.42
CA TYR A 93 -1.35 8.86 5.80
C TYR A 93 -0.58 8.95 7.11
N ARG A 94 0.06 10.09 7.39
CA ARG A 94 0.79 10.28 8.64
C ARG A 94 -0.12 10.29 9.86
N ASN A 95 -1.39 10.65 9.69
CA ASN A 95 -2.34 10.82 10.77
C ASN A 95 -3.28 9.62 10.97
N LEU A 96 -3.02 8.50 10.28
CA LEU A 96 -3.84 7.31 10.40
C LEU A 96 -3.60 6.58 11.74
N ASP A 97 -4.66 6.00 12.28
CA ASP A 97 -4.54 5.07 13.41
C ASP A 97 -4.16 3.70 12.83
N ILE A 98 -2.86 3.53 12.61
CA ILE A 98 -2.33 2.34 11.93
C ILE A 98 -2.59 1.06 12.72
N GLN A 99 -2.48 1.11 14.04
CA GLN A 99 -2.68 -0.09 14.86
C GLN A 99 -4.09 -0.65 14.68
N LYS A 100 -5.09 0.22 14.68
CA LYS A 100 -6.48 -0.19 14.49
C LYS A 100 -6.70 -0.74 13.09
N LEU A 101 -6.18 -0.06 12.07
CA LEU A 101 -6.32 -0.49 10.68
C LEU A 101 -5.69 -1.86 10.44
N ILE A 102 -4.51 -2.08 11.00
CA ILE A 102 -3.81 -3.36 10.88
C ILE A 102 -4.56 -4.47 11.60
N GLN A 103 -5.17 -4.19 12.74
CA GLN A 103 -5.98 -5.19 13.44
C GLN A 103 -7.10 -5.73 12.56
N ASP A 104 -7.67 -4.89 11.69
CA ASP A 104 -8.79 -5.25 10.83
C ASP A 104 -8.34 -5.93 9.52
N SER A 105 -7.05 -5.97 9.24
CA SER A 105 -6.55 -6.57 7.99
C SER A 105 -6.42 -8.09 8.08
N PRO A 106 -6.51 -8.80 6.94
CA PRO A 106 -6.23 -10.23 6.91
C PRO A 106 -4.80 -10.53 7.38
N LYS A 107 -4.60 -11.70 7.96
CA LYS A 107 -3.28 -12.15 8.43
C LYS A 107 -2.89 -13.43 7.71
N PRO A 108 -1.61 -13.63 7.41
CA PRO A 108 -0.50 -12.71 7.62
C PRO A 108 -0.59 -11.50 6.71
N CYS A 109 -0.04 -10.37 7.14
CA CYS A 109 -0.09 -9.11 6.41
C CYS A 109 1.33 -8.57 6.18
N LEU A 110 1.57 -8.10 4.96
CA LEU A 110 2.81 -7.40 4.62
C LEU A 110 2.52 -5.90 4.56
N PHE A 111 3.27 -5.11 5.31
CA PHE A 111 3.16 -3.64 5.31
C PHE A 111 4.45 -3.04 4.77
N VAL A 112 4.37 -2.37 3.63
CA VAL A 112 5.52 -1.75 2.97
C VAL A 112 5.41 -0.24 3.09
N ASP A 113 6.31 0.36 3.85
CA ASP A 113 6.34 1.80 4.12
C ASP A 113 7.51 2.43 3.38
N CYS A 114 7.27 2.94 2.19
CA CYS A 114 8.34 3.45 1.34
C CYS A 114 8.87 4.82 1.79
N TRP A 115 8.18 5.48 2.70
CA TRP A 115 8.55 6.80 3.18
C TRP A 115 8.94 6.84 4.66
N ARG A 116 8.93 5.67 5.33
CA ARG A 116 9.21 5.57 6.77
C ARG A 116 8.30 6.50 7.58
N LEU A 117 7.02 6.50 7.25
CA LEU A 117 6.05 7.35 7.94
C LEU A 117 5.77 6.89 9.37
N TYR A 118 5.99 5.61 9.65
CA TYR A 118 5.65 5.02 10.93
C TYR A 118 6.87 4.41 11.61
N ASP A 119 6.85 4.40 12.94
CA ASP A 119 7.87 3.75 13.72
C ASP A 119 7.66 2.22 13.63
N LYS A 120 8.71 1.49 13.32
CA LYS A 120 8.68 0.03 13.25
C LYS A 120 8.11 -0.60 14.52
N LYS A 121 8.31 0.03 15.67
CA LYS A 121 7.82 -0.46 16.95
C LYS A 121 6.32 -0.61 17.02
N ILE A 122 5.57 0.15 16.22
CA ILE A 122 4.12 0.03 16.16
C ILE A 122 3.70 -1.38 15.75
N PHE A 123 4.52 -2.03 14.92
CA PHE A 123 4.21 -3.35 14.35
C PHE A 123 4.70 -4.50 15.22
N ASP A 124 5.48 -4.23 16.26
CA ASP A 124 6.02 -5.26 17.14
C ASP A 124 4.92 -6.02 17.92
N ASN A 125 3.76 -5.40 18.09
CA ASN A 125 2.63 -6.01 18.79
C ASN A 125 1.84 -7.00 17.93
N PHE A 126 2.19 -7.14 16.66
CA PHE A 126 1.50 -8.01 15.73
C PHE A 126 2.43 -9.13 15.28
N SER A 127 2.13 -10.36 15.69
CA SER A 127 2.98 -11.51 15.35
C SER A 127 2.93 -11.89 13.88
N ASP A 128 1.81 -11.60 13.21
CA ASP A 128 1.57 -12.00 11.82
C ASP A 128 1.66 -10.83 10.84
N VAL A 129 2.37 -9.78 11.21
CA VAL A 129 2.57 -8.61 10.35
C VAL A 129 4.06 -8.41 10.11
N THR A 130 4.44 -8.34 8.84
CA THR A 130 5.82 -8.02 8.44
C THR A 130 5.86 -6.57 7.99
N TYR A 131 6.67 -5.75 8.66
CA TYR A 131 6.87 -4.34 8.29
C TYR A 131 8.21 -4.20 7.60
N THR A 132 8.21 -3.57 6.41
CA THR A 132 9.43 -3.31 5.65
C THR A 132 9.25 -2.05 4.81
N GLY A 133 10.32 -1.63 4.14
CA GLY A 133 10.28 -0.51 3.21
C GLY A 133 11.38 -0.63 2.17
N ILE A 134 11.21 0.09 1.08
CA ILE A 134 12.27 0.18 0.08
C ILE A 134 13.41 0.95 0.73
N GLY A 135 14.59 0.34 0.82
CA GLY A 135 15.73 0.93 1.50
C GLY A 135 15.78 0.69 3.00
N ILE A 136 14.76 0.07 3.59
CA ILE A 136 14.78 -0.40 4.98
C ILE A 136 15.22 -1.86 4.94
N GLN A 137 16.33 -2.14 5.51
CA GLN A 137 16.91 -3.48 5.53
C GLN A 137 16.72 -4.14 6.90
#